data_e7392e75d3052a5905a6bb6284157874
#
_entry.id   e7392e75d3052a5905a6bb6284157874
#
_cell.length_a   1.000
_cell.length_b   1.000
_cell.length_c   1.000
_cell.angle_alpha   90.00
_cell.angle_beta   90.00
_cell.angle_gamma   90.00
#
_symmetry.space_group_name_H-M   'P 1'
#
loop_
_entity.id
_entity.type
_entity.pdbx_description
1 polymer ?
#
loop_
_entity_poly.entity_id
_entity_poly.type
_entity_poly.pdbx_seq_one_letter_code
_entity_poly.pdbx_strand_id
1 'polypeptide(L)'
;MAFRTPEGLAGQTGRNGYSIPERTWPIFRDTNELPTAANLSQAITSALDASEILVVLCSPRSAQSFYVNEEIRYFKARGGANRVLGVILDGEPNASHKGQPALECFPEALRRPVASDGTIDFTRSEEPIAADLRDPDDKSELDDAAFHAQDERLAIELKRIAAGIIGLAFGKLVDWEALAGEKKTAQ
;
A
#
# COMPACT_ATOMS: atom_id res chain seq x y z
N MET A 1 -9.33 8.57 -10.33
CA MET A 1 -8.52 9.81 -10.45
C MET A 1 -7.07 9.41 -10.29
N ALA A 2 -6.19 9.68 -11.27
CA ALA A 2 -4.78 9.30 -11.16
C ALA A 2 -4.03 10.37 -10.34
N PHE A 3 -3.20 9.96 -9.39
CA PHE A 3 -2.30 10.87 -8.69
C PHE A 3 -1.25 11.39 -9.69
N ARG A 4 -1.10 12.70 -9.77
CA ARG A 4 -0.08 13.34 -10.60
C ARG A 4 1.16 13.57 -9.74
N THR A 5 2.28 13.05 -10.20
CA THR A 5 3.56 13.29 -9.54
C THR A 5 3.89 14.78 -9.57
N PRO A 6 4.35 15.34 -8.46
CA PRO A 6 4.78 16.73 -8.40
C PRO A 6 5.86 17.08 -9.43
N GLU A 7 5.76 18.28 -10.03
CA GLU A 7 6.75 18.77 -10.99
C GLU A 7 8.18 18.77 -10.38
N GLY A 8 9.15 18.26 -11.14
CA GLY A 8 10.53 18.14 -10.70
C GLY A 8 10.87 16.83 -9.97
N LEU A 9 9.88 15.99 -9.64
CA LEU A 9 10.14 14.64 -9.12
C LEU A 9 10.01 13.57 -10.23
N ALA A 10 9.17 13.80 -11.23
CA ALA A 10 9.05 12.90 -12.37
C ALA A 10 10.39 12.73 -13.10
N GLY A 11 10.72 11.51 -13.49
CA GLY A 11 11.96 11.15 -14.14
C GLY A 11 13.15 10.94 -13.20
N GLN A 12 13.06 11.30 -11.91
CA GLN A 12 14.09 10.94 -10.93
C GLN A 12 14.02 9.46 -10.59
N THR A 13 15.13 8.90 -10.09
CA THR A 13 15.15 7.51 -9.62
C THR A 13 14.63 7.44 -8.19
N GLY A 14 13.56 6.65 -7.98
CA GLY A 14 13.00 6.35 -6.68
C GLY A 14 13.89 5.38 -5.87
N ARG A 15 13.55 5.18 -4.59
CA ARG A 15 14.27 4.24 -3.69
C ARG A 15 14.17 2.79 -4.14
N ASN A 16 13.14 2.46 -4.91
CA ASN A 16 12.92 1.15 -5.53
C ASN A 16 13.78 0.93 -6.79
N GLY A 17 14.60 1.92 -7.20
CA GLY A 17 15.45 1.85 -8.38
C GLY A 17 14.75 2.16 -9.71
N TYR A 18 13.46 2.44 -9.70
CA TYR A 18 12.67 2.78 -10.89
C TYR A 18 12.58 4.29 -11.07
N SER A 19 12.36 4.71 -12.33
CA SER A 19 12.06 6.12 -12.63
C SER A 19 10.68 6.49 -12.09
N ILE A 20 10.60 7.62 -11.38
CA ILE A 20 9.34 8.15 -10.87
C ILE A 20 8.46 8.57 -12.06
N PRO A 21 7.26 7.97 -12.23
CA PRO A 21 6.39 8.30 -13.36
C PRO A 21 5.73 9.67 -13.18
N GLU A 22 5.35 10.32 -14.26
CA GLU A 22 4.57 11.57 -14.21
C GLU A 22 3.18 11.37 -13.58
N ARG A 23 2.64 10.17 -13.69
CA ARG A 23 1.33 9.76 -13.15
C ARG A 23 1.40 8.32 -12.68
N THR A 24 0.71 8.02 -11.58
CA THR A 24 0.46 6.65 -11.14
C THR A 24 -0.67 6.05 -11.96
N TRP A 25 -0.36 5.53 -13.15
CA TRP A 25 -1.33 4.94 -14.07
C TRP A 25 -0.63 3.94 -15.02
N PRO A 26 -1.29 2.83 -15.40
CA PRO A 26 -2.61 2.38 -14.97
C PRO A 26 -2.60 1.77 -13.57
N ILE A 27 -3.76 1.79 -12.87
CA ILE A 27 -3.99 1.07 -11.62
C ILE A 27 -4.90 -0.11 -11.95
N PHE A 28 -4.39 -1.32 -11.79
CA PHE A 28 -5.20 -2.53 -11.91
C PHE A 28 -5.97 -2.77 -10.60
N ARG A 29 -7.26 -3.11 -10.72
CA ARG A 29 -8.12 -3.57 -9.61
C ARG A 29 -8.79 -4.87 -10.02
N ASP A 30 -8.63 -5.90 -9.20
CA ASP A 30 -9.11 -7.25 -9.46
C ASP A 30 -10.64 -7.32 -9.71
N THR A 31 -11.42 -6.48 -9.02
CA THR A 31 -12.89 -6.51 -9.09
C THR A 31 -13.49 -5.94 -10.37
N ASN A 32 -12.79 -5.08 -11.09
CA ASN A 32 -13.37 -4.31 -12.20
C ASN A 32 -12.81 -4.63 -13.59
N GLU A 33 -11.66 -5.31 -13.66
CA GLU A 33 -10.93 -5.50 -14.91
C GLU A 33 -10.81 -6.96 -15.34
N LEU A 34 -11.37 -7.88 -14.53
CA LEU A 34 -11.32 -9.30 -14.86
C LEU A 34 -12.46 -9.67 -15.81
N PRO A 35 -12.13 -10.17 -17.01
CA PRO A 35 -13.14 -10.71 -17.90
C PRO A 35 -13.82 -11.92 -17.26
N THR A 36 -15.11 -12.09 -17.49
CA THR A 36 -15.94 -13.22 -17.06
C THR A 36 -15.49 -14.56 -17.70
N ALA A 37 -14.21 -14.78 -17.91
CA ALA A 37 -13.66 -15.87 -18.69
C ALA A 37 -12.85 -16.86 -17.86
N ALA A 38 -12.73 -18.06 -18.37
CA ALA A 38 -12.21 -19.29 -17.78
C ALA A 38 -10.77 -19.27 -17.21
N ASN A 39 -10.07 -18.12 -17.20
CA ASN A 39 -8.68 -17.96 -16.76
C ASN A 39 -8.47 -16.75 -15.84
N LEU A 40 -9.30 -16.62 -14.79
CA LEU A 40 -9.15 -15.58 -13.76
C LEU A 40 -7.72 -15.55 -13.18
N SER A 41 -7.18 -16.73 -12.88
CA SER A 41 -5.83 -16.90 -12.34
C SER A 41 -4.74 -16.36 -13.28
N GLN A 42 -4.88 -16.57 -14.59
CA GLN A 42 -3.91 -16.08 -15.58
C GLN A 42 -3.99 -14.55 -15.76
N ALA A 43 -5.19 -13.97 -15.72
CA ALA A 43 -5.36 -12.52 -15.81
C ALA A 43 -4.73 -11.82 -14.61
N ILE A 44 -4.94 -12.35 -13.38
CA ILE A 44 -4.33 -11.83 -12.16
C ILE A 44 -2.80 -11.94 -12.22
N THR A 45 -2.26 -13.10 -12.57
CA THR A 45 -0.79 -13.25 -12.66
C THR A 45 -0.18 -12.33 -13.70
N SER A 46 -0.83 -12.15 -14.85
CA SER A 46 -0.36 -11.20 -15.88
C SER A 46 -0.38 -9.75 -15.38
N ALA A 47 -1.41 -9.36 -14.62
CA ALA A 47 -1.48 -8.04 -14.02
C ALA A 47 -0.39 -7.83 -12.95
N LEU A 48 -0.14 -8.85 -12.10
CA LEU A 48 0.93 -8.81 -11.10
C LEU A 48 2.31 -8.73 -11.76
N ASP A 49 2.54 -9.47 -12.86
CA ASP A 49 3.79 -9.41 -13.64
C ASP A 49 4.03 -8.02 -14.27
N ALA A 50 2.96 -7.35 -14.69
CA ALA A 50 3.01 -6.02 -15.27
C ALA A 50 3.07 -4.90 -14.21
N SER A 51 2.85 -5.22 -12.93
CA SER A 51 2.78 -4.24 -11.85
C SER A 51 4.16 -3.93 -11.28
N GLU A 52 4.47 -2.65 -11.12
CA GLU A 52 5.67 -2.21 -10.40
C GLU A 52 5.49 -2.29 -8.88
N ILE A 53 4.28 -2.07 -8.39
CA ILE A 53 3.95 -2.03 -6.96
C ILE A 53 2.66 -2.77 -6.71
N LEU A 54 2.61 -3.53 -5.62
CA LEU A 54 1.41 -4.16 -5.10
C LEU A 54 0.93 -3.38 -3.86
N VAL A 55 -0.31 -2.88 -3.89
CA VAL A 55 -0.97 -2.29 -2.72
C VAL A 55 -1.97 -3.29 -2.17
N VAL A 56 -1.79 -3.66 -0.91
CA VAL A 56 -2.63 -4.63 -0.20
C VAL A 56 -3.54 -3.91 0.78
N LEU A 57 -4.85 -4.04 0.58
CA LEU A 57 -5.86 -3.55 1.53
C LEU A 57 -5.97 -4.55 2.69
N CYS A 58 -5.48 -4.15 3.87
CA CYS A 58 -5.33 -5.00 5.04
C CYS A 58 -6.56 -4.91 5.95
N SER A 59 -7.10 -6.07 6.28
CA SER A 59 -8.22 -6.27 7.20
C SER A 59 -8.22 -7.72 7.69
N PRO A 60 -8.94 -8.10 8.75
CA PRO A 60 -9.05 -9.50 9.15
C PRO A 60 -9.57 -10.42 8.04
N ARG A 61 -10.41 -9.89 7.16
CA ARG A 61 -10.92 -10.63 5.99
C ARG A 61 -9.82 -10.88 4.95
N SER A 62 -9.03 -9.87 4.61
CA SER A 62 -7.93 -10.04 3.65
C SER A 62 -6.80 -10.89 4.22
N ALA A 63 -6.52 -10.79 5.53
CA ALA A 63 -5.52 -11.62 6.20
C ALA A 63 -5.83 -13.12 6.09
N GLN A 64 -7.11 -13.50 6.15
CA GLN A 64 -7.59 -14.88 6.04
C GLN A 64 -7.83 -15.31 4.58
N SER A 65 -7.77 -14.41 3.61
CA SER A 65 -8.01 -14.75 2.21
C SER A 65 -6.85 -15.53 1.62
N PHE A 66 -7.16 -16.74 1.13
CA PHE A 66 -6.19 -17.56 0.39
C PHE A 66 -5.68 -16.81 -0.84
N TYR A 67 -6.56 -16.19 -1.62
CA TYR A 67 -6.21 -15.49 -2.85
C TYR A 67 -5.28 -14.30 -2.59
N VAL A 68 -5.58 -13.45 -1.61
CA VAL A 68 -4.73 -12.30 -1.24
C VAL A 68 -3.33 -12.79 -0.83
N ASN A 69 -3.24 -13.85 -0.04
CA ASN A 69 -1.95 -14.44 0.35
C ASN A 69 -1.18 -14.97 -0.87
N GLU A 70 -1.85 -15.64 -1.82
CA GLU A 70 -1.21 -16.16 -3.04
C GLU A 70 -0.72 -15.03 -3.96
N GLU A 71 -1.47 -13.94 -4.12
CA GLU A 71 -1.06 -12.77 -4.89
C GLU A 71 0.19 -12.11 -4.30
N ILE A 72 0.23 -11.92 -2.98
CA ILE A 72 1.40 -11.36 -2.28
C ILE A 72 2.60 -12.31 -2.43
N ARG A 73 2.39 -13.60 -2.21
CA ARG A 73 3.43 -14.64 -2.35
C ARG A 73 4.02 -14.64 -3.75
N TYR A 74 3.16 -14.66 -4.77
CA TYR A 74 3.56 -14.62 -6.17
C TYR A 74 4.38 -13.36 -6.48
N PHE A 75 3.90 -12.19 -6.08
CA PHE A 75 4.57 -10.92 -6.34
C PHE A 75 5.93 -10.82 -5.63
N LYS A 76 6.03 -11.26 -4.36
CA LYS A 76 7.29 -11.28 -3.60
C LYS A 76 8.30 -12.25 -4.23
N ALA A 77 7.87 -13.45 -4.65
CA ALA A 77 8.73 -14.46 -5.29
C ALA A 77 9.40 -13.95 -6.57
N ARG A 78 8.78 -13.02 -7.28
CA ARG A 78 9.33 -12.38 -8.47
C ARG A 78 10.19 -11.14 -8.19
N GLY A 79 10.72 -11.01 -7.00
CA GLY A 79 11.57 -9.88 -6.59
C GLY A 79 10.79 -8.64 -6.19
N GLY A 80 9.48 -8.77 -5.96
CA GLY A 80 8.60 -7.67 -5.54
C GLY A 80 8.59 -7.38 -4.04
N ALA A 81 9.39 -8.06 -3.21
CA ALA A 81 9.32 -7.97 -1.75
C ALA A 81 9.38 -6.53 -1.22
N ASN A 82 10.25 -5.68 -1.80
CA ASN A 82 10.40 -4.28 -1.40
C ASN A 82 9.37 -3.33 -2.06
N ARG A 83 8.39 -3.87 -2.77
CA ARG A 83 7.42 -3.14 -3.57
C ARG A 83 5.98 -3.51 -3.20
N VAL A 84 5.79 -4.06 -2.00
CA VAL A 84 4.47 -4.34 -1.42
C VAL A 84 4.19 -3.31 -0.34
N LEU A 85 3.07 -2.62 -0.47
CA LEU A 85 2.59 -1.61 0.49
C LEU A 85 1.29 -2.09 1.13
N GLY A 86 1.23 -2.09 2.46
CA GLY A 86 0.00 -2.33 3.20
C GLY A 86 -0.81 -1.05 3.37
N VAL A 87 -2.13 -1.18 3.36
CA VAL A 87 -3.07 -0.12 3.76
C VAL A 87 -4.07 -0.73 4.72
N ILE A 88 -3.98 -0.35 6.00
CA ILE A 88 -4.83 -0.90 7.05
C ILE A 88 -6.19 -0.19 7.00
N LEU A 89 -7.24 -0.96 6.77
CA LEU A 89 -8.62 -0.49 6.76
C LEU A 89 -9.39 -0.93 8.00
N ASP A 90 -9.00 -2.07 8.60
CA ASP A 90 -9.69 -2.68 9.76
C ASP A 90 -8.78 -3.70 10.43
N GLY A 91 -9.08 -4.06 11.68
CA GLY A 91 -8.34 -5.05 12.47
C GLY A 91 -7.08 -4.49 13.14
N GLU A 92 -6.24 -5.39 13.66
CA GLU A 92 -5.06 -5.01 14.44
C GLU A 92 -3.78 -5.60 13.86
N PRO A 93 -2.75 -4.78 13.60
CA PRO A 93 -1.43 -5.25 13.19
C PRO A 93 -0.80 -6.19 14.21
N ASN A 94 -0.30 -7.32 13.74
CA ASN A 94 0.39 -8.32 14.58
C ASN A 94 -0.45 -8.86 15.75
N ALA A 95 -1.78 -8.84 15.64
CA ALA A 95 -2.69 -9.35 16.67
C ALA A 95 -2.50 -10.85 16.94
N SER A 96 -2.09 -11.61 15.93
CA SER A 96 -1.75 -13.04 16.07
C SER A 96 -0.66 -13.27 17.11
N HIS A 97 0.34 -12.40 17.20
CA HIS A 97 1.41 -12.49 18.20
C HIS A 97 0.93 -12.14 19.61
N LYS A 98 -0.22 -11.46 19.73
CA LYS A 98 -0.87 -11.11 21.00
C LYS A 98 -1.95 -12.12 21.40
N GLY A 99 -2.03 -13.26 20.70
CA GLY A 99 -3.05 -14.29 20.96
C GLY A 99 -4.46 -13.93 20.44
N GLN A 100 -4.58 -12.95 19.57
CA GLN A 100 -5.84 -12.47 19.00
C GLN A 100 -5.87 -12.64 17.45
N PRO A 101 -5.72 -13.87 16.92
CA PRO A 101 -5.58 -14.10 15.48
C PRO A 101 -6.81 -13.67 14.67
N ALA A 102 -7.98 -13.60 15.31
CA ALA A 102 -9.21 -13.14 14.64
C ALA A 102 -9.17 -11.64 14.27
N LEU A 103 -8.36 -10.85 14.96
CA LEU A 103 -8.19 -9.42 14.72
C LEU A 103 -7.01 -9.12 13.79
N GLU A 104 -6.19 -10.12 13.45
CA GLU A 104 -5.02 -9.92 12.59
C GLU A 104 -5.41 -9.34 11.23
N CYS A 105 -4.85 -8.19 10.88
CA CYS A 105 -5.14 -7.53 9.60
C CYS A 105 -4.09 -7.81 8.50
N PHE A 106 -2.89 -8.24 8.86
CA PHE A 106 -1.86 -8.51 7.87
C PHE A 106 -1.92 -9.96 7.36
N PRO A 107 -2.04 -10.17 6.05
CA PRO A 107 -1.86 -11.48 5.44
C PRO A 107 -0.52 -12.12 5.82
N GLU A 108 -0.50 -13.44 6.00
CA GLU A 108 0.71 -14.17 6.40
C GLU A 108 1.87 -13.94 5.41
N ALA A 109 1.59 -13.98 4.11
CA ALA A 109 2.58 -13.72 3.06
C ALA A 109 3.13 -12.27 3.10
N LEU A 110 2.40 -11.32 3.70
CA LEU A 110 2.89 -9.95 3.90
C LEU A 110 3.89 -9.88 5.05
N ARG A 111 3.66 -10.64 6.13
CA ARG A 111 4.48 -10.67 7.35
C ARG A 111 5.70 -11.58 7.29
N ARG A 112 5.90 -12.31 6.21
CA ARG A 112 6.95 -13.33 6.09
C ARG A 112 7.82 -13.09 4.86
N PRO A 113 9.11 -13.44 4.92
CA PRO A 113 9.93 -13.55 3.72
C PRO A 113 9.38 -14.61 2.79
N VAL A 114 9.47 -14.34 1.50
CA VAL A 114 9.12 -15.30 0.44
C VAL A 114 10.32 -15.50 -0.46
N ALA A 115 10.73 -16.75 -0.64
CA ALA A 115 11.81 -17.11 -1.53
C ALA A 115 11.38 -17.02 -3.01
N SER A 116 12.35 -17.06 -3.93
CA SER A 116 12.09 -16.98 -5.38
C SER A 116 11.29 -18.16 -5.96
N ASP A 117 11.25 -19.29 -5.26
CA ASP A 117 10.39 -20.43 -5.58
C ASP A 117 8.97 -20.32 -5.02
N GLY A 118 8.69 -19.24 -4.31
CA GLY A 118 7.40 -18.97 -3.67
C GLY A 118 7.26 -19.58 -2.27
N THR A 119 8.29 -20.20 -1.71
CA THR A 119 8.25 -20.76 -0.35
C THR A 119 8.22 -19.63 0.68
N ILE A 120 7.27 -19.70 1.62
CA ILE A 120 7.18 -18.77 2.75
C ILE A 120 8.09 -19.28 3.88
N ASP A 121 8.96 -18.41 4.39
CA ASP A 121 9.79 -18.70 5.56
C ASP A 121 9.02 -18.39 6.85
N PHE A 122 8.44 -19.41 7.47
CA PHE A 122 7.70 -19.30 8.72
C PHE A 122 8.59 -19.10 9.96
N THR A 123 9.91 -19.23 9.82
CA THR A 123 10.85 -19.06 10.94
C THR A 123 11.19 -17.58 11.18
N ARG A 124 10.94 -16.71 10.20
CA ARG A 124 11.24 -15.30 10.23
C ARG A 124 9.97 -14.47 10.14
N SER A 125 9.98 -13.30 10.75
CA SER A 125 8.92 -12.29 10.63
C SER A 125 9.50 -11.00 10.05
N GLU A 126 8.75 -10.40 9.16
CA GLU A 126 8.98 -9.05 8.63
C GLU A 126 7.85 -8.14 9.13
N GLU A 127 8.19 -6.89 9.42
CA GLU A 127 7.17 -5.89 9.74
C GLU A 127 6.78 -5.19 8.44
N PRO A 128 5.50 -5.30 8.01
CA PRO A 128 5.05 -4.65 6.79
C PRO A 128 5.10 -3.13 6.89
N ILE A 129 5.53 -2.48 5.83
CA ILE A 129 5.32 -1.04 5.69
C ILE A 129 3.84 -0.83 5.35
N ALA A 130 3.11 -0.13 6.22
CA ALA A 130 1.69 0.09 6.04
C ALA A 130 1.28 1.52 6.43
N ALA A 131 0.30 2.05 5.71
CA ALA A 131 -0.44 3.25 6.08
C ALA A 131 -1.70 2.85 6.85
N ASP A 132 -2.07 3.60 7.87
CA ASP A 132 -3.23 3.32 8.71
C ASP A 132 -4.39 4.26 8.37
N LEU A 133 -5.39 3.73 7.65
CA LEU A 133 -6.61 4.46 7.27
C LEU A 133 -7.82 4.05 8.12
N ARG A 134 -7.62 3.36 9.25
CA ARG A 134 -8.73 2.99 10.12
C ARG A 134 -9.41 4.25 10.66
N ASP A 135 -10.74 4.20 10.70
CA ASP A 135 -11.49 5.21 11.45
C ASP A 135 -11.25 5.03 12.95
N PRO A 136 -11.13 6.11 13.74
CA PRO A 136 -11.18 6.01 15.20
C PRO A 136 -12.52 5.41 15.64
N ASP A 137 -12.48 4.53 16.62
CA ASP A 137 -13.61 3.66 17.02
C ASP A 137 -14.86 4.38 17.56
N ASP A 138 -14.87 5.70 17.72
CA ASP A 138 -16.06 6.40 18.21
C ASP A 138 -16.31 7.72 17.48
N LYS A 139 -17.22 7.65 16.50
CA LYS A 139 -17.70 8.86 15.76
C LYS A 139 -18.84 9.58 16.49
N SER A 140 -19.33 9.05 17.61
CA SER A 140 -20.57 9.55 18.23
C SER A 140 -20.39 10.88 18.97
N GLU A 141 -19.15 11.32 19.25
CA GLU A 141 -18.83 12.54 20.01
C GLU A 141 -17.68 13.36 19.41
N LEU A 142 -17.42 13.26 18.07
CA LEU A 142 -16.40 14.10 17.44
C LEU A 142 -16.91 15.54 17.42
N ASP A 143 -16.23 16.41 18.15
CA ASP A 143 -16.34 17.86 17.96
C ASP A 143 -15.63 18.31 16.65
N ASP A 144 -15.83 19.56 16.24
CA ASP A 144 -15.24 20.08 15.01
C ASP A 144 -13.70 19.96 15.00
N ALA A 145 -13.04 20.04 16.17
CA ALA A 145 -11.59 19.93 16.27
C ALA A 145 -11.11 18.50 16.03
N ALA A 146 -11.82 17.50 16.58
CA ALA A 146 -11.52 16.09 16.37
C ALA A 146 -11.77 15.67 14.91
N PHE A 147 -12.81 16.23 14.26
CA PHE A 147 -13.09 16.00 12.84
C PHE A 147 -11.94 16.54 11.95
N HIS A 148 -11.48 17.77 12.19
CA HIS A 148 -10.33 18.33 11.45
C HIS A 148 -9.03 17.55 11.67
N ALA A 149 -8.76 17.11 12.92
CA ALA A 149 -7.59 16.29 13.21
C ALA A 149 -7.63 14.94 12.49
N GLN A 150 -8.80 14.35 12.30
CA GLN A 150 -8.98 13.12 11.53
C GLN A 150 -8.69 13.33 10.03
N ASP A 151 -9.20 14.42 9.44
CA ASP A 151 -8.93 14.78 8.05
C ASP A 151 -7.44 15.01 7.79
N GLU A 152 -6.74 15.69 8.70
CA GLU A 152 -5.29 15.90 8.62
C GLU A 152 -4.53 14.57 8.71
N ARG A 153 -4.92 13.65 9.61
CA ARG A 153 -4.33 12.32 9.72
C ARG A 153 -4.49 11.52 8.45
N LEU A 154 -5.70 11.46 7.88
CA LEU A 154 -5.97 10.78 6.62
C LEU A 154 -5.16 11.38 5.47
N ALA A 155 -5.04 12.70 5.40
CA ALA A 155 -4.22 13.36 4.39
C ALA A 155 -2.74 12.97 4.49
N ILE A 156 -2.20 12.84 5.71
CA ILE A 156 -0.83 12.39 5.96
C ILE A 156 -0.65 10.94 5.48
N GLU A 157 -1.57 10.04 5.83
CA GLU A 157 -1.48 8.62 5.44
C GLU A 157 -1.63 8.45 3.92
N LEU A 158 -2.50 9.20 3.26
CA LEU A 158 -2.59 9.21 1.80
C LEU A 158 -1.29 9.69 1.13
N LYS A 159 -0.60 10.67 1.71
CA LYS A 159 0.73 11.09 1.25
C LYS A 159 1.79 10.01 1.46
N ARG A 160 1.72 9.24 2.55
CA ARG A 160 2.60 8.08 2.77
C ARG A 160 2.42 7.02 1.69
N ILE A 161 1.16 6.70 1.37
CA ILE A 161 0.83 5.77 0.28
C ILE A 161 1.40 6.29 -1.05
N ALA A 162 1.15 7.56 -1.37
CA ALA A 162 1.66 8.18 -2.59
C ALA A 162 3.20 8.13 -2.65
N ALA A 163 3.89 8.50 -1.55
CA ALA A 163 5.35 8.42 -1.46
C ALA A 163 5.86 6.99 -1.67
N GLY A 164 5.20 6.00 -1.08
CA GLY A 164 5.52 4.58 -1.27
C GLY A 164 5.36 4.15 -2.72
N ILE A 165 4.26 4.51 -3.38
CA ILE A 165 3.98 4.19 -4.79
C ILE A 165 5.03 4.81 -5.72
N ILE A 166 5.42 6.05 -5.51
CA ILE A 166 6.43 6.72 -6.34
C ILE A 166 7.87 6.42 -5.89
N GLY A 167 8.07 5.59 -4.86
CA GLY A 167 9.38 5.19 -4.36
C GLY A 167 10.17 6.32 -3.70
N LEU A 168 9.50 7.31 -3.12
CA LEU A 168 10.12 8.41 -2.38
C LEU A 168 10.11 8.17 -0.86
N ALA A 169 11.08 8.77 -0.15
CA ALA A 169 10.94 8.94 1.29
C ALA A 169 9.81 9.94 1.58
N PHE A 170 8.95 9.65 2.55
CA PHE A 170 7.82 10.50 2.92
C PHE A 170 8.24 11.96 3.21
N GLY A 171 9.35 12.17 3.96
CA GLY A 171 9.88 13.51 4.22
C GLY A 171 10.20 14.29 2.96
N LYS A 172 10.78 13.67 1.92
CA LYS A 172 11.08 14.35 0.65
C LYS A 172 9.82 14.81 -0.07
N LEU A 173 8.71 14.07 0.02
CA LEU A 173 7.44 14.48 -0.57
C LEU A 173 6.86 15.68 0.17
N VAL A 174 6.92 15.69 1.50
CA VAL A 174 6.44 16.79 2.34
C VAL A 174 7.26 18.05 2.11
N ASP A 175 8.58 17.95 2.11
CA ASP A 175 9.49 19.09 1.87
C ASP A 175 9.24 19.70 0.48
N TRP A 176 9.01 18.85 -0.51
CA TRP A 176 8.73 19.32 -1.86
C TRP A 176 7.39 20.10 -1.93
N GLU A 177 6.34 19.61 -1.28
CA GLU A 177 5.04 20.30 -1.23
C GLU A 177 5.13 21.67 -0.54
N ALA A 178 5.91 21.76 0.55
CA ALA A 178 6.16 23.02 1.23
C ALA A 178 6.83 24.06 0.30
N LEU A 179 7.90 23.65 -0.40
CA LEU A 179 8.62 24.50 -1.36
C LEU A 179 7.75 24.89 -2.57
N ALA A 180 6.87 24.01 -3.03
CA ALA A 180 5.94 24.28 -4.13
C ALA A 180 4.82 25.25 -3.71
N GLY A 181 4.37 25.17 -2.45
CA GLY A 181 3.41 26.10 -1.85
C GLY A 181 3.97 27.53 -1.76
N GLU A 182 5.20 27.70 -1.31
CA GLU A 182 5.87 29.00 -1.21
C GLU A 182 6.03 29.70 -2.58
N LYS A 183 6.30 28.94 -3.65
CA LYS A 183 6.41 29.48 -5.02
C LYS A 183 5.07 29.98 -5.58
N LYS A 184 3.94 29.38 -5.16
CA LYS A 184 2.60 29.82 -5.60
C LYS A 184 2.10 31.07 -4.87
N THR A 185 2.60 31.34 -3.67
CA THR A 185 2.22 32.50 -2.87
C THR A 185 3.05 33.75 -3.23
N ALA A 186 4.17 33.56 -3.97
CA ALA A 186 5.09 34.62 -4.37
C ALA A 186 4.83 35.17 -5.81
N GLN A 187 3.74 34.76 -6.46
CA GLN A 187 3.24 35.27 -7.75
C GLN A 187 1.91 35.97 -7.57
#